data_8b63711ecd108ab7eb13ed26fba62749
#
_entry.id   8b63711ecd108ab7eb13ed26fba62749
#
_cell.length_a   1.000
_cell.length_b   1.000
_cell.length_c   1.000
_cell.angle_alpha   90.00
_cell.angle_beta   90.00
_cell.angle_gamma   90.00
#
_symmetry.space_group_name_H-M   'P 1'
#
loop_
_entity.id
_entity.type
_entity.pdbx_description
1 polymer ?
#
loop_
_entity_poly.entity_id
_entity_poly.type
_entity_poly.pdbx_seq_one_letter_code
_entity_poly.pdbx_strand_id
1 'polypeptide(L)'
;KGVQANHWTEYITTFPQLQYMALPRWAALCEIQWSQPEKKDYTDFLERLLRLTRLYDALGYNYAKHIFDVTADYRVNTENGTVDIFTGTIDDAPIHYTLDGTEPTVQSPVTAGVLSVSQSGTFRAMAVRPSGNSRVVTEKITFGKSTCKPIVANQPINEQYKFNGITTLVDGLQGNGNYKTGRWIAFRGNDMDVTIDLCRVEEISSVT
;
A
#
# COMPACT_ATOMS: atom_id res chain seq x y z
N LYS A 1 16.16 -1.93 31.27
CA LYS A 1 15.56 -1.07 30.26
C LYS A 1 14.11 -1.54 30.08
N GLY A 2 13.14 -0.61 30.01
CA GLY A 2 11.73 -0.90 29.81
C GLY A 2 11.26 -0.44 28.46
N VAL A 3 10.03 -0.83 28.09
CA VAL A 3 9.32 -0.35 26.89
C VAL A 3 8.02 0.28 27.37
N GLN A 4 7.60 1.36 26.75
CA GLN A 4 6.40 2.11 27.09
C GLN A 4 5.58 2.36 25.83
N ALA A 5 4.28 2.20 25.92
CA ALA A 5 3.31 2.67 24.94
C ALA A 5 2.27 3.54 25.62
N ASN A 6 2.00 4.70 25.05
CA ASN A 6 1.03 5.65 25.56
C ASN A 6 -0.21 5.69 24.68
N HIS A 7 -1.39 5.70 25.31
CA HIS A 7 -2.65 6.04 24.67
C HIS A 7 -3.17 7.34 25.28
N TRP A 8 -3.14 8.40 24.48
CA TRP A 8 -3.68 9.68 24.86
C TRP A 8 -5.17 9.71 24.57
N THR A 9 -5.97 9.99 25.62
CA THR A 9 -7.43 9.88 25.55
C THR A 9 -8.13 11.09 24.95
N GLU A 10 -7.40 12.13 24.53
CA GLU A 10 -7.95 13.33 23.91
C GLU A 10 -8.93 13.04 22.77
N TYR A 11 -8.66 11.98 22.00
CA TYR A 11 -9.48 11.58 20.85
C TYR A 11 -10.10 10.19 21.00
N ILE A 12 -9.96 9.56 22.19
CA ILE A 12 -10.48 8.22 22.49
C ILE A 12 -11.60 8.37 23.51
N THR A 13 -12.85 8.37 23.04
CA THR A 13 -14.03 8.66 23.87
C THR A 13 -14.76 7.41 24.34
N THR A 14 -14.50 6.25 23.76
CA THR A 14 -15.18 4.99 24.08
C THR A 14 -14.22 3.83 24.25
N PHE A 15 -14.62 2.83 25.02
CA PHE A 15 -13.81 1.61 25.20
C PHE A 15 -13.61 0.81 23.90
N PRO A 16 -14.61 0.63 23.01
CA PRO A 16 -14.38 0.03 21.70
C PRO A 16 -13.36 0.79 20.84
N GLN A 17 -13.32 2.12 20.93
CA GLN A 17 -12.32 2.92 20.25
C GLN A 17 -10.92 2.70 20.83
N LEU A 18 -10.80 2.58 22.16
CA LEU A 18 -9.54 2.21 22.81
C LEU A 18 -9.05 0.84 22.33
N GLN A 19 -9.92 -0.17 22.30
CA GLN A 19 -9.59 -1.50 21.77
C GLN A 19 -9.08 -1.42 20.33
N TYR A 20 -9.76 -0.66 19.45
CA TYR A 20 -9.35 -0.47 18.07
C TYR A 20 -7.96 0.19 17.94
N MET A 21 -7.66 1.17 18.78
CA MET A 21 -6.37 1.85 18.77
C MET A 21 -5.25 0.99 19.37
N ALA A 22 -5.56 0.19 20.41
CA ALA A 22 -4.60 -0.64 21.11
C ALA A 22 -4.28 -1.95 20.36
N LEU A 23 -5.31 -2.62 19.85
CA LEU A 23 -5.20 -3.96 19.31
C LEU A 23 -5.17 -3.94 17.77
N PRO A 24 -4.32 -4.72 17.14
CA PRO A 24 -3.34 -5.64 17.71
C PRO A 24 -1.97 -5.00 17.99
N ARG A 25 -1.81 -3.68 17.95
CA ARG A 25 -0.51 -2.96 18.10
C ARG A 25 0.20 -3.32 19.40
N TRP A 26 -0.55 -3.54 20.48
CA TRP A 26 0.04 -3.97 21.76
C TRP A 26 0.61 -5.38 21.70
N ALA A 27 0.11 -6.26 20.84
CA ALA A 27 0.73 -7.55 20.61
C ALA A 27 2.15 -7.39 20.04
N ALA A 28 2.35 -6.47 19.10
CA ALA A 28 3.69 -6.15 18.57
C ALA A 28 4.60 -5.56 19.64
N LEU A 29 4.06 -4.73 20.54
CA LEU A 29 4.83 -4.21 21.67
C LEU A 29 5.25 -5.33 22.61
N CYS A 30 4.37 -6.26 22.94
CA CYS A 30 4.69 -7.45 23.75
C CYS A 30 5.77 -8.30 23.08
N GLU A 31 5.69 -8.50 21.76
CA GLU A 31 6.73 -9.21 21.01
C GLU A 31 8.11 -8.57 21.19
N ILE A 32 8.18 -7.25 21.07
CA ILE A 32 9.43 -6.51 21.24
C ILE A 32 9.99 -6.66 22.65
N GLN A 33 9.12 -6.73 23.67
CA GLN A 33 9.52 -6.83 25.09
C GLN A 33 10.01 -8.22 25.48
N TRP A 34 9.32 -9.27 25.02
CA TRP A 34 9.53 -10.64 25.45
C TRP A 34 10.51 -11.43 24.61
N SER A 35 10.66 -11.05 23.32
CA SER A 35 11.58 -11.71 22.40
C SER A 35 12.98 -11.10 22.48
N GLN A 36 13.99 -11.97 22.59
CA GLN A 36 15.37 -11.56 22.48
C GLN A 36 15.63 -10.95 21.09
N PRO A 37 16.47 -9.91 20.96
CA PRO A 37 16.70 -9.22 19.68
C PRO A 37 17.06 -10.17 18.54
N GLU A 38 17.86 -11.19 18.81
CA GLU A 38 18.36 -12.18 17.85
C GLU A 38 17.30 -13.18 17.39
N LYS A 39 16.19 -13.29 18.14
CA LYS A 39 15.09 -14.21 17.87
C LYS A 39 13.85 -13.53 17.29
N LYS A 40 13.95 -12.21 17.00
CA LYS A 40 12.83 -11.48 16.42
C LYS A 40 12.68 -11.86 14.96
N ASP A 41 11.58 -12.50 14.65
CA ASP A 41 11.16 -12.85 13.30
C ASP A 41 9.77 -12.26 13.06
N TYR A 42 9.67 -11.35 12.07
CA TYR A 42 8.43 -10.66 11.78
C TYR A 42 7.40 -11.61 11.15
N THR A 43 7.82 -12.55 10.32
CA THR A 43 6.93 -13.52 9.68
C THR A 43 6.31 -14.46 10.71
N ASP A 44 7.15 -15.03 11.60
CA ASP A 44 6.67 -15.85 12.71
C ASP A 44 5.74 -15.07 13.66
N PHE A 45 6.07 -13.81 13.94
CA PHE A 45 5.19 -12.93 14.70
C PHE A 45 3.81 -12.78 14.04
N LEU A 46 3.76 -12.56 12.71
CA LEU A 46 2.50 -12.42 11.97
C LEU A 46 1.65 -13.70 12.05
N GLU A 47 2.25 -14.88 11.92
CA GLU A 47 1.52 -16.15 12.07
C GLU A 47 0.91 -16.31 13.47
N ARG A 48 1.66 -15.95 14.50
CA ARG A 48 1.15 -15.97 15.88
C ARG A 48 0.08 -14.91 16.11
N LEU A 49 0.22 -13.76 15.48
CA LEU A 49 -0.76 -12.67 15.53
C LEU A 49 -2.11 -13.10 14.92
N LEU A 50 -2.08 -13.83 13.80
CA LEU A 50 -3.30 -14.38 13.19
C LEU A 50 -4.05 -15.34 14.12
N ARG A 51 -3.33 -16.11 14.96
CA ARG A 51 -3.95 -16.95 15.98
C ARG A 51 -4.55 -16.11 17.11
N LEU A 52 -3.85 -15.05 17.53
CA LEU A 52 -4.31 -14.12 18.55
C LEU A 52 -5.56 -13.35 18.13
N THR A 53 -5.66 -12.95 16.85
CA THR A 53 -6.86 -12.26 16.35
C THR A 53 -8.10 -13.14 16.35
N ARG A 54 -7.97 -14.47 16.19
CA ARG A 54 -9.07 -15.41 16.38
C ARG A 54 -9.60 -15.40 17.82
N LEU A 55 -8.69 -15.26 18.79
CA LEU A 55 -9.08 -15.09 20.20
C LEU A 55 -9.79 -13.76 20.43
N TYR A 56 -9.32 -12.66 19.78
CA TYR A 56 -10.00 -11.38 19.84
C TYR A 56 -11.42 -11.45 19.28
N ASP A 57 -11.63 -12.16 18.15
CA ASP A 57 -12.96 -12.38 17.57
C ASP A 57 -13.85 -13.20 18.54
N ALA A 58 -13.32 -14.26 19.14
CA ALA A 58 -14.06 -15.10 20.09
C ALA A 58 -14.45 -14.34 21.38
N LEU A 59 -13.64 -13.38 21.80
CA LEU A 59 -13.90 -12.53 22.98
C LEU A 59 -14.70 -11.26 22.63
N GLY A 60 -15.02 -11.02 21.37
CA GLY A 60 -15.76 -9.85 20.91
C GLY A 60 -14.98 -8.53 21.02
N TYR A 61 -13.64 -8.58 20.94
CA TYR A 61 -12.82 -7.36 20.98
C TYR A 61 -12.89 -6.59 19.66
N ASN A 62 -13.03 -5.29 19.78
CA ASN A 62 -12.99 -4.37 18.62
C ASN A 62 -11.55 -3.99 18.27
N TYR A 63 -10.84 -4.87 17.60
CA TYR A 63 -9.47 -4.60 17.17
C TYR A 63 -9.40 -4.05 15.73
N ALA A 64 -8.28 -3.44 15.36
CA ALA A 64 -8.06 -2.88 14.03
C ALA A 64 -7.86 -4.00 12.98
N LYS A 65 -8.92 -4.31 12.24
CA LYS A 65 -8.93 -5.39 11.23
C LYS A 65 -8.23 -5.03 9.92
N HIS A 66 -7.75 -3.80 9.74
CA HIS A 66 -7.04 -3.37 8.53
C HIS A 66 -5.73 -4.14 8.26
N ILE A 67 -5.21 -4.87 9.25
CA ILE A 67 -4.13 -5.83 9.07
C ILE A 67 -4.47 -6.92 8.04
N PHE A 68 -5.75 -7.18 7.80
CA PHE A 68 -6.26 -8.16 6.84
C PHE A 68 -6.61 -7.54 5.48
N ASP A 69 -6.41 -6.24 5.31
CA ASP A 69 -6.67 -5.59 4.02
C ASP A 69 -5.66 -6.04 2.97
N VAL A 70 -6.04 -5.90 1.71
CA VAL A 70 -5.14 -6.12 0.59
C VAL A 70 -4.06 -5.03 0.61
N THR A 71 -2.81 -5.44 0.53
CA THR A 71 -1.70 -4.54 0.20
C THR A 71 -1.52 -4.49 -1.30
N ALA A 72 -1.28 -3.31 -1.85
CA ALA A 72 -0.98 -3.13 -3.26
C ALA A 72 0.21 -2.17 -3.41
N ASP A 73 1.27 -2.64 -4.07
CA ASP A 73 2.44 -1.86 -4.46
C ASP A 73 2.44 -1.73 -5.98
N TYR A 74 2.80 -0.55 -6.50
CA TYR A 74 2.70 -0.22 -7.92
C TYR A 74 4.09 0.11 -8.45
N ARG A 75 4.50 -0.56 -9.51
CA ARG A 75 5.81 -0.36 -10.12
C ARG A 75 5.70 -0.15 -11.62
N VAL A 76 6.45 0.82 -12.09
CA VAL A 76 6.57 1.08 -13.53
C VAL A 76 7.48 0.03 -14.17
N ASN A 77 6.99 -0.59 -15.22
CA ASN A 77 7.77 -1.44 -16.11
C ASN A 77 7.91 -0.72 -17.46
N THR A 78 9.04 -0.05 -17.64
CA THR A 78 9.31 0.74 -18.87
C THR A 78 9.57 -0.13 -20.07
N GLU A 79 10.03 -1.38 -19.90
CA GLU A 79 10.29 -2.31 -20.99
C GLU A 79 8.99 -2.78 -21.65
N ASN A 80 7.99 -3.10 -20.83
CA ASN A 80 6.68 -3.59 -21.29
C ASN A 80 5.64 -2.46 -21.45
N GLY A 81 5.95 -1.25 -20.97
CA GLY A 81 5.01 -0.14 -20.97
C GLY A 81 3.80 -0.39 -20.05
N THR A 82 4.00 -1.07 -18.92
CA THR A 82 2.95 -1.45 -17.96
C THR A 82 3.20 -0.86 -16.58
N VAL A 83 2.12 -0.71 -15.83
CA VAL A 83 2.18 -0.57 -14.38
C VAL A 83 1.90 -1.94 -13.79
N ASP A 84 2.86 -2.48 -13.07
CA ASP A 84 2.74 -3.78 -12.42
C ASP A 84 2.25 -3.57 -10.97
N ILE A 85 1.12 -4.19 -10.64
CA ILE A 85 0.45 -4.11 -9.34
C ILE A 85 0.79 -5.39 -8.57
N PHE A 86 1.59 -5.26 -7.53
CA PHE A 86 1.93 -6.35 -6.63
C PHE A 86 0.93 -6.37 -5.49
N THR A 87 0.18 -7.44 -5.39
CA THR A 87 -0.86 -7.60 -4.36
C THR A 87 -0.51 -8.69 -3.37
N GLY A 88 -0.91 -8.50 -2.13
CA GLY A 88 -0.71 -9.49 -1.07
C GLY A 88 -1.68 -9.29 0.10
N THR A 89 -1.75 -10.31 0.93
CA THR A 89 -2.41 -10.28 2.23
C THR A 89 -1.51 -10.92 3.26
N ILE A 90 -1.73 -10.63 4.52
CA ILE A 90 -0.92 -11.15 5.64
C ILE A 90 -1.03 -12.68 5.80
N ASP A 91 -2.08 -13.30 5.28
CA ASP A 91 -2.45 -14.71 5.48
C ASP A 91 -2.68 -15.46 4.16
N ASP A 92 -2.15 -14.93 3.05
CA ASP A 92 -2.27 -15.48 1.70
C ASP A 92 -3.71 -15.75 1.27
N ALA A 93 -4.66 -14.98 1.81
CA ALA A 93 -6.07 -15.08 1.44
C ALA A 93 -6.27 -14.73 -0.05
N PRO A 94 -7.20 -15.43 -0.76
CA PRO A 94 -7.50 -15.12 -2.15
C PRO A 94 -7.92 -13.67 -2.34
N ILE A 95 -7.30 -12.98 -3.32
CA ILE A 95 -7.57 -11.58 -3.64
C ILE A 95 -8.36 -11.53 -4.93
N HIS A 96 -9.64 -11.13 -4.82
CA HIS A 96 -10.51 -10.89 -5.95
C HIS A 96 -10.39 -9.44 -6.40
N TYR A 97 -10.36 -9.20 -7.73
CA TYR A 97 -10.12 -7.88 -8.27
C TYR A 97 -10.98 -7.54 -9.47
N THR A 98 -11.06 -6.24 -9.78
CA THR A 98 -11.58 -5.67 -11.02
C THR A 98 -10.62 -4.58 -11.51
N LEU A 99 -10.65 -4.24 -12.82
CA LEU A 99 -9.85 -3.18 -13.42
C LEU A 99 -10.71 -2.05 -14.02
N ASP A 100 -12.02 -2.26 -14.06
CA ASP A 100 -13.02 -1.34 -14.61
C ASP A 100 -13.69 -0.45 -13.56
N GLY A 101 -13.29 -0.60 -12.29
CA GLY A 101 -13.85 0.16 -11.17
C GLY A 101 -15.16 -0.41 -10.59
N THR A 102 -15.66 -1.53 -11.09
CA THR A 102 -16.78 -2.23 -10.47
C THR A 102 -16.37 -2.82 -9.12
N GLU A 103 -17.33 -3.03 -8.22
CA GLU A 103 -17.08 -3.65 -6.91
C GLU A 103 -16.66 -5.11 -7.11
N PRO A 104 -15.47 -5.54 -6.59
CA PRO A 104 -15.10 -6.94 -6.67
C PRO A 104 -16.03 -7.82 -5.83
N THR A 105 -16.36 -8.99 -6.34
CA THR A 105 -17.19 -10.00 -5.69
C THR A 105 -16.43 -11.33 -5.60
N VAL A 106 -17.01 -12.31 -4.94
CA VAL A 106 -16.44 -13.67 -4.86
C VAL A 106 -16.40 -14.40 -6.23
N GLN A 107 -17.10 -13.87 -7.23
CA GLN A 107 -17.05 -14.34 -8.63
C GLN A 107 -16.02 -13.58 -9.48
N SER A 108 -15.48 -12.47 -8.99
CA SER A 108 -14.46 -11.71 -9.71
C SER A 108 -13.16 -12.52 -9.86
N PRO A 109 -12.34 -12.23 -10.88
CA PRO A 109 -11.06 -12.89 -11.06
C PRO A 109 -10.18 -12.82 -9.80
N VAL A 110 -9.38 -13.85 -9.57
CA VAL A 110 -8.40 -13.93 -8.48
C VAL A 110 -7.02 -13.61 -9.03
N THR A 111 -6.28 -12.72 -8.35
CA THR A 111 -4.90 -12.43 -8.73
C THR A 111 -3.94 -13.52 -8.23
N ALA A 112 -2.90 -13.79 -9.02
CA ALA A 112 -1.76 -14.62 -8.62
C ALA A 112 -0.65 -13.83 -7.92
N GLY A 113 -0.95 -12.62 -7.42
CA GLY A 113 -0.01 -11.75 -6.71
C GLY A 113 0.49 -10.58 -7.55
N VAL A 114 0.53 -10.69 -8.87
CA VAL A 114 0.97 -9.60 -9.78
C VAL A 114 -0.02 -9.45 -10.92
N LEU A 115 -0.36 -8.19 -11.22
CA LEU A 115 -1.19 -7.79 -12.35
C LEU A 115 -0.46 -6.72 -13.13
N SER A 116 -0.36 -6.85 -14.45
CA SER A 116 0.22 -5.84 -15.32
C SER A 116 -0.89 -5.11 -16.08
N VAL A 117 -0.98 -3.80 -15.97
CA VAL A 117 -1.95 -2.96 -16.67
C VAL A 117 -1.24 -2.03 -17.64
N SER A 118 -1.80 -1.86 -18.84
CA SER A 118 -1.24 -1.05 -19.95
C SER A 118 -2.20 0.04 -20.43
N GLN A 119 -3.30 0.26 -19.74
CA GLN A 119 -4.31 1.27 -20.08
C GLN A 119 -4.96 1.85 -18.82
N SER A 120 -5.58 3.01 -18.97
CA SER A 120 -6.30 3.67 -17.88
C SER A 120 -7.44 2.79 -17.38
N GLY A 121 -7.60 2.77 -16.05
CA GLY A 121 -8.64 2.02 -15.38
C GLY A 121 -8.70 2.32 -13.90
N THR A 122 -9.61 1.67 -13.21
CA THR A 122 -9.69 1.74 -11.75
C THR A 122 -9.57 0.33 -11.20
N PHE A 123 -8.40 0.07 -10.63
CA PHE A 123 -8.14 -1.17 -9.90
C PHE A 123 -8.91 -1.17 -8.59
N ARG A 124 -9.64 -2.25 -8.33
CA ARG A 124 -10.28 -2.51 -7.04
C ARG A 124 -10.03 -3.94 -6.64
N ALA A 125 -9.74 -4.17 -5.37
CA ALA A 125 -9.46 -5.52 -4.87
C ALA A 125 -9.93 -5.70 -3.43
N MET A 126 -10.33 -6.91 -3.10
CA MET A 126 -10.64 -7.35 -1.74
C MET A 126 -10.14 -8.77 -1.51
N ALA A 127 -9.72 -9.05 -0.29
CA ALA A 127 -9.42 -10.40 0.16
C ALA A 127 -10.70 -11.08 0.67
N VAL A 128 -10.91 -12.33 0.25
CA VAL A 128 -12.09 -13.13 0.62
C VAL A 128 -11.69 -14.19 1.62
N ARG A 129 -12.42 -14.27 2.73
CA ARG A 129 -12.19 -15.24 3.81
C ARG A 129 -13.51 -15.79 4.35
N PRO A 130 -13.51 -16.99 4.91
CA PRO A 130 -14.70 -17.52 5.63
C PRO A 130 -15.15 -16.63 6.81
N SER A 131 -14.19 -15.91 7.42
CA SER A 131 -14.45 -14.99 8.54
C SER A 131 -14.97 -13.62 8.12
N GLY A 132 -15.07 -13.37 6.82
CA GLY A 132 -15.49 -12.10 6.23
C GLY A 132 -14.44 -11.50 5.30
N ASN A 133 -14.90 -10.66 4.38
CA ASN A 133 -14.05 -10.01 3.39
C ASN A 133 -13.30 -8.81 3.99
N SER A 134 -12.15 -8.48 3.42
CA SER A 134 -11.45 -7.24 3.73
C SER A 134 -12.20 -6.03 3.21
N ARG A 135 -11.74 -4.85 3.60
CA ARG A 135 -12.12 -3.62 2.88
C ARG A 135 -11.62 -3.68 1.45
N VAL A 136 -12.32 -2.98 0.56
CA VAL A 136 -11.89 -2.85 -0.84
C VAL A 136 -10.82 -1.78 -0.93
N VAL A 137 -9.65 -2.14 -1.45
CA VAL A 137 -8.65 -1.17 -1.89
C VAL A 137 -9.05 -0.66 -3.28
N THR A 138 -8.89 0.63 -3.52
CA THR A 138 -9.24 1.27 -4.81
C THR A 138 -8.11 2.19 -5.23
N GLU A 139 -7.66 2.06 -6.47
CA GLU A 139 -6.65 2.93 -7.07
C GLU A 139 -7.01 3.24 -8.52
N LYS A 140 -6.99 4.53 -8.87
CA LYS A 140 -7.18 4.98 -10.26
C LYS A 140 -5.82 5.09 -10.93
N ILE A 141 -5.66 4.39 -12.04
CA ILE A 141 -4.45 4.43 -12.87
C ILE A 141 -4.81 5.16 -14.17
N THR A 142 -4.04 6.19 -14.51
CA THR A 142 -4.27 7.01 -15.69
C THR A 142 -3.08 6.91 -16.63
N PHE A 143 -3.29 6.39 -17.83
CA PHE A 143 -2.26 6.33 -18.85
C PHE A 143 -2.31 7.59 -19.73
N GLY A 144 -1.29 8.42 -19.59
CA GLY A 144 -0.98 9.52 -20.49
C GLY A 144 0.18 9.17 -21.42
N LYS A 145 0.65 10.14 -22.21
CA LYS A 145 1.78 9.94 -23.15
C LYS A 145 3.11 9.67 -22.45
N SER A 146 3.28 10.17 -21.23
CA SER A 146 4.46 9.97 -20.39
C SER A 146 4.41 8.72 -19.51
N THR A 147 3.23 8.08 -19.35
CA THR A 147 3.11 6.92 -18.44
C THR A 147 3.95 5.76 -18.94
N CYS A 148 4.71 5.15 -18.01
CA CYS A 148 5.64 4.06 -18.25
C CYS A 148 6.76 4.37 -19.27
N LYS A 149 7.06 5.67 -19.51
CA LYS A 149 8.16 6.08 -20.38
C LYS A 149 9.48 6.14 -19.62
N PRO A 150 10.62 5.95 -20.32
CA PRO A 150 11.93 6.17 -19.74
C PRO A 150 12.05 7.58 -19.17
N ILE A 151 12.55 7.68 -17.94
CA ILE A 151 12.68 8.94 -17.21
C ILE A 151 14.03 9.00 -16.49
N VAL A 152 14.65 10.17 -16.50
CA VAL A 152 15.91 10.43 -15.80
C VAL A 152 15.78 11.71 -14.97
N ALA A 153 16.22 11.68 -13.74
CA ALA A 153 16.43 12.86 -12.92
C ALA A 153 17.83 13.41 -13.20
N ASN A 154 17.93 14.64 -13.72
CA ASN A 154 19.20 15.32 -13.95
C ASN A 154 19.75 15.98 -12.68
N GLN A 155 18.92 16.08 -11.64
CA GLN A 155 19.28 16.57 -10.32
C GLN A 155 18.91 15.53 -9.25
N PRO A 156 19.63 15.47 -8.11
CA PRO A 156 19.37 14.49 -7.07
C PRO A 156 17.99 14.71 -6.41
N ILE A 157 17.24 13.63 -6.27
CA ILE A 157 15.99 13.59 -5.51
C ILE A 157 16.36 13.58 -4.02
N ASN A 158 15.57 14.24 -3.18
CA ASN A 158 15.75 14.23 -1.75
C ASN A 158 15.55 12.82 -1.17
N GLU A 159 16.55 12.29 -0.46
CA GLU A 159 16.54 10.92 0.07
C GLU A 159 15.36 10.62 1.01
N GLN A 160 14.88 11.61 1.74
CA GLN A 160 13.73 11.45 2.66
C GLN A 160 12.40 11.28 1.91
N TYR A 161 12.30 11.76 0.66
CA TYR A 161 11.06 11.81 -0.12
C TYR A 161 11.22 11.19 -1.51
N LYS A 162 12.13 10.23 -1.67
CA LYS A 162 12.33 9.60 -2.97
C LYS A 162 11.42 8.39 -3.23
N PHE A 163 10.91 7.76 -2.18
CA PHE A 163 10.01 6.59 -2.24
C PHE A 163 10.37 5.60 -3.38
N ASN A 164 9.52 5.51 -4.41
CA ASN A 164 9.76 4.67 -5.60
C ASN A 164 10.71 5.31 -6.62
N GLY A 165 11.34 6.44 -6.25
CA GLY A 165 12.27 7.16 -7.10
C GLY A 165 11.59 7.96 -8.21
N ILE A 166 12.36 8.27 -9.24
CA ILE A 166 11.92 9.14 -10.34
C ILE A 166 10.72 8.58 -11.11
N THR A 167 10.55 7.26 -11.13
CA THR A 167 9.44 6.59 -11.83
C THR A 167 8.07 6.95 -11.28
N THR A 168 7.99 7.51 -10.06
CA THR A 168 6.75 8.09 -9.50
C THR A 168 6.12 9.14 -10.41
N LEU A 169 6.91 9.85 -11.23
CA LEU A 169 6.38 10.87 -12.15
C LEU A 169 5.76 10.27 -13.44
N VAL A 170 5.93 8.98 -13.67
CA VAL A 170 5.42 8.28 -14.86
C VAL A 170 4.64 7.00 -14.49
N ASP A 171 4.20 6.86 -13.25
CA ASP A 171 3.48 5.68 -12.76
C ASP A 171 1.98 5.71 -13.04
N GLY A 172 1.46 6.83 -13.56
CA GLY A 172 0.04 7.01 -13.84
C GLY A 172 -0.85 7.13 -12.60
N LEU A 173 -0.26 7.30 -11.42
CA LEU A 173 -0.96 7.40 -10.15
C LEU A 173 -0.99 8.86 -9.68
N GLN A 174 -2.09 9.27 -9.09
CA GLN A 174 -2.25 10.64 -8.64
C GLN A 174 -1.88 10.79 -7.16
N GLY A 175 -1.04 11.79 -6.84
CA GLY A 175 -0.79 12.21 -5.47
C GLY A 175 -2.05 12.83 -4.85
N ASN A 176 -2.16 12.69 -3.55
CA ASN A 176 -3.23 13.33 -2.73
C ASN A 176 -2.61 14.33 -1.76
N GLY A 177 -3.40 14.93 -0.87
CA GLY A 177 -2.92 15.89 0.13
C GLY A 177 -1.96 15.31 1.17
N ASN A 178 -1.72 14.01 1.20
CA ASN A 178 -0.78 13.37 2.10
C ASN A 178 0.51 12.97 1.36
N TYR A 179 1.55 13.78 1.50
CA TYR A 179 2.86 13.55 0.87
C TYR A 179 3.60 12.30 1.38
N LYS A 180 3.14 11.66 2.47
CA LYS A 180 3.77 10.45 3.04
C LYS A 180 3.30 9.15 2.38
N THR A 181 2.44 9.21 1.39
CA THR A 181 1.84 8.02 0.74
C THR A 181 2.72 7.35 -0.31
N GLY A 182 3.91 7.88 -0.59
CA GLY A 182 4.76 7.37 -1.67
C GLY A 182 4.37 7.85 -3.08
N ARG A 183 3.37 8.76 -3.17
CA ARG A 183 2.89 9.36 -4.43
C ARG A 183 3.56 10.69 -4.75
N TRP A 184 4.56 11.06 -4.01
CA TRP A 184 5.27 12.33 -4.13
C TRP A 184 6.76 12.11 -4.09
N ILE A 185 7.48 12.88 -4.88
CA ILE A 185 8.93 13.01 -4.74
C ILE A 185 9.26 14.48 -4.50
N ALA A 186 10.40 14.77 -3.87
CA ALA A 186 10.82 16.14 -3.62
C ALA A 186 12.27 16.37 -3.99
N PHE A 187 12.55 17.59 -4.45
CA PHE A 187 13.88 18.13 -4.64
C PHE A 187 14.14 19.15 -3.51
N ARG A 188 15.35 19.22 -3.01
CA ARG A 188 15.72 20.14 -1.92
C ARG A 188 17.10 20.71 -2.14
N GLY A 189 17.18 22.03 -2.24
CA GLY A 189 18.44 22.75 -2.50
C GLY A 189 18.88 22.78 -3.95
N ASN A 190 18.06 22.22 -4.84
CA ASN A 190 18.21 22.23 -6.29
C ASN A 190 16.82 22.25 -6.95
N ASP A 191 16.75 22.75 -8.16
CA ASP A 191 15.51 22.75 -8.94
C ASP A 191 15.19 21.33 -9.43
N MET A 192 13.90 21.10 -9.73
CA MET A 192 13.47 19.88 -10.39
C MET A 192 13.91 19.93 -11.85
N ASP A 193 14.80 19.03 -12.24
CA ASP A 193 15.23 18.86 -13.64
C ASP A 193 15.11 17.38 -14.01
N VAL A 194 14.16 17.06 -14.88
CA VAL A 194 13.87 15.70 -15.30
C VAL A 194 13.67 15.63 -16.82
N THR A 195 14.11 14.53 -17.40
CA THR A 195 13.92 14.22 -18.82
C THR A 195 13.05 12.98 -18.97
N ILE A 196 11.95 13.08 -19.69
CA ILE A 196 11.07 11.96 -20.06
C ILE A 196 11.21 11.75 -21.56
N ASP A 197 11.66 10.55 -21.97
CA ASP A 197 11.74 10.17 -23.37
C ASP A 197 10.42 9.54 -23.83
N LEU A 198 9.67 10.24 -24.67
CA LEU A 198 8.41 9.72 -25.24
C LEU A 198 8.63 8.63 -26.30
N CYS A 199 9.91 8.35 -26.68
CA CYS A 199 10.32 7.37 -27.68
C CYS A 199 9.87 7.69 -29.14
N ARG A 200 9.14 8.78 -29.33
CA ARG A 200 8.68 9.28 -30.62
C ARG A 200 8.25 10.74 -30.55
N VAL A 201 8.13 11.40 -31.72
CA VAL A 201 7.56 12.74 -31.76
C VAL A 201 6.06 12.69 -31.44
N GLU A 202 5.65 13.45 -30.44
CA GLU A 202 4.28 13.54 -29.95
C GLU A 202 3.83 15.00 -29.86
N GLU A 203 2.56 15.23 -30.16
CA GLU A 203 1.92 16.51 -29.87
C GLU A 203 1.53 16.56 -28.40
N ILE A 204 1.98 17.58 -27.66
CA ILE A 204 1.70 17.75 -26.24
C ILE A 204 0.79 18.95 -26.07
N SER A 205 -0.39 18.74 -25.47
CA SER A 205 -1.35 19.80 -25.19
C SER A 205 -1.19 20.40 -23.77
N SER A 206 -0.69 19.60 -22.80
CA SER A 206 -0.48 20.05 -21.44
C SER A 206 0.54 19.17 -20.71
N VAL A 207 1.15 19.72 -19.67
CA VAL A 207 1.94 19.03 -18.65
C VAL A 207 1.27 19.33 -17.31
N THR A 208 0.94 18.29 -16.54
CA THR A 208 0.27 18.41 -15.24
C THR A 208 1.07 17.66 -14.17
#